data_173845dca98bf73df8defafa73df551f
#
_entry.id   173845dca98bf73df8defafa73df551f
#
_cell.length_a   1.000
_cell.length_b   1.000
_cell.length_c   1.000
_cell.angle_alpha   90.00
_cell.angle_beta   90.00
_cell.angle_gamma   90.00
#
_symmetry.space_group_name_H-M   'P 1'
#
loop_
_entity.id
_entity.type
_entity.pdbx_description
1 polymer ?
#
loop_
_entity_poly.entity_id
_entity_poly.type
_entity_poly.pdbx_seq_one_letter_code
_entity_poly.pdbx_strand_id
1 'polypeptide(L)'
;MGTTLEILHTGTVIVDRALPYHRPGDPPLSWTHAFRGRDDLIAVPVSTYLVENSHGLTLIDTGWHPVNRSRLGQMANLRHQYPVNKADLPEGRAIDEQLEERGIRPRDLDLLLMSHLHCDHA
;
A
#
# COMPACT_ATOMS: atom_id res chain seq x y z
N MET A 1 10.73 18.93 22.80
CA MET A 1 9.69 18.02 22.32
C MET A 1 10.32 16.86 21.56
N GLY A 2 9.86 15.66 21.84
CA GLY A 2 10.33 14.47 21.16
C GLY A 2 9.70 14.29 19.79
N THR A 3 10.13 13.25 19.10
CA THR A 3 9.54 12.81 17.84
C THR A 3 8.62 11.64 18.13
N THR A 4 7.42 11.67 17.57
CA THR A 4 6.50 10.53 17.58
C THR A 4 6.42 9.91 16.20
N LEU A 5 6.34 8.58 16.16
CA LEU A 5 6.18 7.80 14.95
C LEU A 5 4.97 6.88 15.13
N GLU A 6 4.03 6.96 14.21
CA GLU A 6 2.88 6.07 14.18
C GLU A 6 2.88 5.31 12.86
N ILE A 7 2.73 3.98 12.92
CA ILE A 7 2.64 3.13 11.75
C ILE A 7 1.17 2.91 11.44
N LEU A 8 0.75 3.29 10.23
CA LEU A 8 -0.62 3.15 9.78
C LEU A 8 -0.68 2.08 8.68
N HIS A 9 -1.43 1.01 8.94
CA HIS A 9 -1.63 -0.04 7.95
C HIS A 9 -2.78 0.33 7.02
N THR A 10 -2.49 0.47 5.73
CA THR A 10 -3.43 0.90 4.69
C THR A 10 -3.85 -0.27 3.81
N GLY A 11 -4.26 -1.37 4.44
CA GLY A 11 -4.64 -2.58 3.74
C GLY A 11 -3.46 -3.48 3.43
N THR A 12 -3.65 -4.38 2.48
CA THR A 12 -2.63 -5.32 2.03
C THR A 12 -2.54 -5.32 0.51
N VAL A 13 -1.39 -5.74 0.00
CA VAL A 13 -1.22 -6.10 -1.41
C VAL A 13 -1.14 -7.62 -1.50
N ILE A 14 -1.88 -8.20 -2.44
CA ILE A 14 -1.88 -9.65 -2.69
C ILE A 14 -1.07 -9.89 -3.95
N VAL A 15 0.01 -10.62 -3.81
CA VAL A 15 0.97 -10.87 -4.89
C VAL A 15 1.41 -12.33 -4.88
N ASP A 16 1.99 -12.78 -5.99
CA ASP A 16 2.68 -14.06 -5.99
C ASP A 16 3.93 -13.97 -5.09
N ARG A 17 4.16 -15.01 -4.32
CA ARG A 17 5.33 -15.12 -3.45
C ARG A 17 6.65 -14.83 -4.19
N ALA A 18 6.74 -15.22 -5.45
CA ALA A 18 7.94 -15.04 -6.25
C ALA A 18 8.24 -13.57 -6.58
N LEU A 19 7.29 -12.66 -6.40
CA LEU A 19 7.54 -11.23 -6.60
C LEU A 19 8.46 -10.67 -5.51
N PRO A 20 8.12 -10.75 -4.20
CA PRO A 20 9.03 -10.31 -3.15
C PRO A 20 10.11 -11.34 -2.79
N TYR A 21 9.85 -12.64 -2.99
CA TYR A 21 10.73 -13.73 -2.53
C TYR A 21 10.96 -14.75 -3.64
N HIS A 22 11.77 -14.39 -4.63
CA HIS A 22 12.16 -15.32 -5.68
C HIS A 22 13.07 -16.43 -5.11
N ARG A 23 12.78 -17.68 -5.48
CA ARG A 23 13.58 -18.84 -5.09
C ARG A 23 14.22 -19.48 -6.31
N PRO A 24 15.44 -20.09 -6.17
CA PRO A 24 15.98 -20.93 -7.23
C PRO A 24 14.96 -22.02 -7.61
N GLY A 25 14.73 -22.19 -8.89
CA GLY A 25 13.73 -23.15 -9.39
C GLY A 25 12.35 -22.59 -9.63
N ASP A 26 12.07 -21.35 -9.23
CA ASP A 26 10.83 -20.69 -9.61
C ASP A 26 10.75 -20.55 -11.14
N PRO A 27 9.59 -20.87 -11.76
CA PRO A 27 9.43 -20.71 -13.20
C PRO A 27 9.69 -19.28 -13.67
N PRO A 28 10.14 -19.08 -14.92
CA PRO A 28 10.21 -17.75 -15.50
C PRO A 28 8.85 -17.05 -15.42
N LEU A 29 8.83 -15.75 -15.10
CA LEU A 29 7.62 -14.94 -14.95
C LEU A 29 6.68 -15.42 -13.84
N SER A 30 7.13 -16.24 -12.89
CA SER A 30 6.33 -16.69 -11.75
C SER A 30 5.82 -15.50 -10.92
N TRP A 31 6.57 -14.41 -10.87
CA TRP A 31 6.17 -13.17 -10.19
C TRP A 31 4.88 -12.56 -10.74
N THR A 32 4.50 -12.88 -11.97
CA THR A 32 3.22 -12.44 -12.55
C THR A 32 2.04 -13.31 -12.13
N HIS A 33 2.30 -14.39 -11.41
CA HIS A 33 1.31 -15.40 -11.01
C HIS A 33 0.70 -16.19 -12.17
N ALA A 34 1.23 -16.08 -13.38
CA ALA A 34 0.73 -16.81 -14.54
C ALA A 34 0.83 -18.33 -14.33
N PHE A 35 -0.28 -19.04 -14.55
CA PHE A 35 -0.36 -20.51 -14.42
C PHE A 35 -0.06 -21.05 -13.01
N ARG A 36 -0.26 -20.24 -11.97
CA ARG A 36 0.01 -20.62 -10.58
C ARG A 36 -1.28 -20.53 -9.74
N GLY A 37 -1.35 -21.35 -8.69
CA GLY A 37 -2.52 -21.46 -7.82
C GLY A 37 -2.47 -20.52 -6.61
N ARG A 38 -3.52 -20.61 -5.78
CA ARG A 38 -3.65 -19.78 -4.56
C ARG A 38 -2.54 -20.00 -3.55
N ASP A 39 -1.94 -21.20 -3.53
CA ASP A 39 -0.85 -21.52 -2.60
C ASP A 39 0.40 -20.65 -2.82
N ASP A 40 0.52 -20.05 -3.99
CA ASP A 40 1.63 -19.16 -4.34
C ASP A 40 1.30 -17.69 -4.06
N LEU A 41 0.09 -17.37 -3.61
CA LEU A 41 -0.29 -16.00 -3.24
C LEU A 41 0.05 -15.72 -1.78
N ILE A 42 0.55 -14.52 -1.54
CA ILE A 42 0.76 -13.99 -0.19
C ILE A 42 0.13 -12.60 -0.06
N ALA A 43 -0.25 -12.26 1.16
CA ALA A 43 -0.72 -10.93 1.49
C ALA A 43 0.40 -10.19 2.24
N VAL A 44 0.81 -9.05 1.72
CA VAL A 44 1.86 -8.22 2.32
C VAL A 44 1.21 -6.92 2.82
N PRO A 45 1.44 -6.53 4.09
CA PRO A 45 0.86 -5.30 4.61
C PRO A 45 1.42 -4.09 3.88
N VAL A 46 0.55 -3.12 3.62
CA VAL A 46 0.92 -1.82 3.07
C VAL A 46 0.91 -0.82 4.23
N SER A 47 2.05 -0.24 4.53
CA SER A 47 2.21 0.64 5.68
C SER A 47 2.60 2.05 5.24
N THR A 48 2.06 3.03 5.96
CA THR A 48 2.47 4.42 5.91
C THR A 48 2.93 4.84 7.28
N TYR A 49 3.69 5.92 7.36
CA TYR A 49 4.28 6.36 8.61
C TYR A 49 3.94 7.83 8.84
N LEU A 50 3.34 8.10 9.98
CA LEU A 50 3.03 9.46 10.41
C LEU A 50 4.05 9.89 11.46
N VAL A 51 4.80 10.93 11.15
CA VAL A 51 5.87 11.43 12.01
C VAL A 51 5.52 12.85 12.46
N GLU A 52 5.51 13.07 13.75
CA GLU A 52 5.32 14.39 14.34
C GLU A 52 6.55 14.78 15.15
N ASN A 53 7.09 15.97 14.90
CA ASN A 53 8.21 16.53 15.64
C ASN A 53 8.10 18.05 15.70
N SER A 54 9.14 18.72 16.19
CA SER A 54 9.17 20.19 16.30
C SER A 54 9.11 20.91 14.96
N HIS A 55 9.35 20.23 13.84
CA HIS A 55 9.30 20.81 12.49
C HIS A 55 7.92 20.63 11.84
N GLY A 56 7.04 19.87 12.46
CA GLY A 56 5.68 19.66 11.98
C GLY A 56 5.30 18.20 11.79
N LEU A 57 4.36 17.98 10.88
CA LEU A 57 3.72 16.70 10.63
C LEU A 57 4.12 16.18 9.24
N THR A 58 4.74 15.03 9.20
CA THR A 58 5.21 14.38 7.97
C THR A 58 4.50 13.04 7.78
N LEU A 59 4.00 12.81 6.59
CA LEU A 59 3.48 11.50 6.18
C LEU A 59 4.47 10.86 5.20
N ILE A 60 4.83 9.62 5.44
CA ILE A 60 5.69 8.83 4.55
C ILE A 60 4.81 7.77 3.87
N ASP A 61 4.72 7.86 2.56
CA ASP A 61 3.85 7.07 1.68
C ASP A 61 2.35 7.28 1.94
N THR A 62 1.53 6.88 0.99
CA THR A 62 0.08 7.11 1.03
C THR A 62 -0.76 5.84 1.01
N GLY A 63 -0.17 4.70 0.66
CA GLY A 63 -0.90 3.43 0.56
C GLY A 63 -1.88 3.41 -0.62
N TRP A 64 -2.86 2.51 -0.53
CA TRP A 64 -3.86 2.34 -1.57
C TRP A 64 -4.84 3.51 -1.64
N HIS A 65 -5.14 3.97 -2.84
CA HIS A 65 -6.24 4.90 -3.06
C HIS A 65 -7.59 4.19 -2.83
N PRO A 66 -8.61 4.83 -2.23
CA PRO A 66 -9.91 4.21 -1.97
C PRO A 66 -10.60 3.58 -3.19
N VAL A 67 -10.33 4.04 -4.41
CA VAL A 67 -10.86 3.44 -5.64
C VAL A 67 -10.48 1.95 -5.75
N ASN A 68 -9.37 1.55 -5.17
CA ASN A 68 -8.91 0.16 -5.20
C ASN A 68 -9.65 -0.77 -4.23
N ARG A 69 -10.64 -0.25 -3.51
CA ARG A 69 -11.47 -1.05 -2.61
C ARG A 69 -12.37 -2.02 -3.38
N SER A 70 -12.80 -1.65 -4.57
CA SER A 70 -13.61 -2.52 -5.43
C SER A 70 -12.76 -3.15 -6.53
N ARG A 71 -13.19 -4.35 -7.00
CA ARG A 71 -12.50 -5.03 -8.10
C ARG A 71 -12.51 -4.20 -9.38
N LEU A 72 -13.64 -3.60 -9.71
CA LEU A 72 -13.74 -2.77 -10.91
C LEU A 72 -12.87 -1.51 -10.80
N GLY A 73 -12.82 -0.92 -9.61
CA GLY A 73 -11.94 0.22 -9.35
C GLY A 73 -10.47 -0.15 -9.51
N GLN A 74 -10.08 -1.33 -9.01
CA GLN A 74 -8.71 -1.82 -9.18
C GLN A 74 -8.36 -2.02 -10.65
N MET A 75 -9.23 -2.68 -11.40
CA MET A 75 -9.01 -2.93 -12.83
C MET A 75 -8.85 -1.62 -13.61
N ALA A 76 -9.67 -0.62 -13.31
CA ALA A 76 -9.63 0.69 -13.96
C ALA A 76 -8.38 1.49 -13.57
N ASN A 77 -7.98 1.42 -12.30
CA ASN A 77 -6.87 2.21 -11.77
C ASN A 77 -5.51 1.55 -12.01
N LEU A 78 -5.40 0.26 -11.74
CA LEU A 78 -4.13 -0.46 -11.85
C LEU A 78 -3.82 -0.93 -13.27
N ARG A 79 -4.86 -1.11 -14.09
CA ARG A 79 -4.73 -1.52 -15.47
C ARG A 79 -3.88 -2.79 -15.62
N HIS A 80 -2.75 -2.70 -16.34
CA HIS A 80 -1.84 -3.83 -16.58
C HIS A 80 -1.16 -4.36 -15.30
N GLN A 81 -1.15 -3.59 -14.23
CA GLN A 81 -0.60 -4.04 -12.95
C GLN A 81 -1.56 -4.91 -12.15
N TYR A 82 -2.86 -4.87 -12.47
CA TYR A 82 -3.89 -5.58 -11.73
C TYR A 82 -3.63 -7.10 -11.62
N PRO A 83 -3.18 -7.80 -12.67
CA PRO A 83 -2.89 -9.23 -12.55
C PRO A 83 -1.75 -9.56 -11.59
N VAL A 84 -0.83 -8.63 -11.37
CA VAL A 84 0.37 -8.81 -10.54
C VAL A 84 0.12 -8.33 -9.11
N ASN A 85 -0.50 -7.16 -8.97
CA ASN A 85 -0.73 -6.51 -7.68
C ASN A 85 -2.23 -6.32 -7.46
N LYS A 86 -2.78 -6.98 -6.45
CA LYS A 86 -4.19 -6.83 -6.07
C LYS A 86 -4.27 -6.19 -4.70
N ALA A 87 -5.14 -5.19 -4.58
CA ALA A 87 -5.37 -4.51 -3.32
C ALA A 87 -6.42 -5.24 -2.48
N ASP A 88 -6.18 -5.27 -1.18
CA ASP A 88 -7.20 -5.57 -0.18
C ASP A 88 -7.23 -4.36 0.75
N LEU A 89 -8.23 -3.52 0.58
CA LEU A 89 -8.38 -2.26 1.31
C LEU A 89 -9.73 -2.24 2.02
N PRO A 90 -9.80 -2.72 3.28
CA PRO A 90 -11.03 -2.61 4.07
C PRO A 90 -11.46 -1.15 4.27
N GLU A 91 -12.74 -0.94 4.52
CA GLU A 91 -13.24 0.38 4.87
C GLU A 91 -12.55 0.92 6.12
N GLY A 92 -12.29 2.23 6.14
CA GLY A 92 -11.60 2.89 7.24
C GLY A 92 -10.08 2.75 7.22
N ARG A 93 -9.51 2.01 6.27
CA ARG A 93 -8.06 1.76 6.23
C ARG A 93 -7.30 2.61 5.21
N ALA A 94 -7.97 3.31 4.31
CA ALA A 94 -7.30 4.27 3.44
C ALA A 94 -6.68 5.39 4.29
N ILE A 95 -5.57 5.96 3.83
CA ILE A 95 -4.83 6.94 4.62
C ILE A 95 -5.66 8.18 4.96
N ASP A 96 -6.45 8.67 4.03
CA ASP A 96 -7.34 9.80 4.26
C ASP A 96 -8.37 9.51 5.36
N GLU A 97 -8.91 8.30 5.38
CA GLU A 97 -9.86 7.85 6.40
C GLU A 97 -9.19 7.78 7.78
N GLN A 98 -7.97 7.24 7.85
CA GLN A 98 -7.25 7.13 9.12
C GLN A 98 -6.78 8.48 9.65
N LEU A 99 -6.39 9.41 8.77
CA LEU A 99 -6.06 10.77 9.16
C LEU A 99 -7.29 11.51 9.67
N GLU A 100 -8.44 11.32 9.02
CA GLU A 100 -9.71 11.94 9.46
C GLU A 100 -10.10 11.48 10.86
N GLU A 101 -9.95 10.19 11.19
CA GLU A 101 -10.18 9.66 12.54
C GLU A 101 -9.32 10.35 13.59
N ARG A 102 -8.16 10.87 13.21
CA ARG A 102 -7.22 11.58 14.08
C ARG A 102 -7.43 13.10 14.06
N GLY A 103 -8.43 13.57 13.33
CA GLY A 103 -8.68 15.00 13.18
C GLY A 103 -7.64 15.71 12.31
N ILE A 104 -6.90 14.97 11.48
CA ILE A 104 -5.87 15.50 10.61
C ILE A 104 -6.42 15.60 9.19
N ARG A 105 -6.36 16.81 8.63
CA ARG A 105 -6.73 17.05 7.23
C ARG A 105 -5.48 17.01 6.36
N PRO A 106 -5.59 16.71 5.05
CA PRO A 106 -4.41 16.72 4.16
C PRO A 106 -3.60 18.01 4.24
N ARG A 107 -4.25 19.16 4.38
CA ARG A 107 -3.59 20.47 4.50
C ARG A 107 -2.83 20.67 5.80
N ASP A 108 -3.07 19.84 6.81
CA ASP A 108 -2.36 19.89 8.09
C ASP A 108 -0.99 19.22 8.02
N LEU A 109 -0.74 18.47 6.94
CA LEU A 109 0.57 17.85 6.69
C LEU A 109 1.55 18.91 6.18
N ASP A 110 2.71 18.97 6.80
CA ASP A 110 3.78 19.88 6.39
C ASP A 110 4.63 19.28 5.28
N LEU A 111 4.75 17.95 5.24
CA LEU A 111 5.56 17.26 4.26
C LEU A 111 4.97 15.88 3.95
N LEU A 112 4.97 15.52 2.68
CA LEU A 112 4.67 14.19 2.20
C LEU A 112 5.93 13.64 1.51
N LEU A 113 6.47 12.57 2.07
CA LEU A 113 7.62 11.87 1.50
C LEU A 113 7.16 10.58 0.84
N MET A 114 7.58 10.38 -0.39
CA MET A 114 7.32 9.15 -1.11
C MET A 114 8.60 8.32 -1.14
N SER A 115 8.56 7.13 -0.56
CA SER A 115 9.72 6.21 -0.57
C SER A 115 9.97 5.71 -2.00
N HIS A 116 8.91 5.46 -2.75
CA HIS A 116 8.95 5.06 -4.16
C HIS A 116 7.54 5.23 -4.75
N LEU A 117 7.43 5.17 -6.08
CA LEU A 117 6.17 5.40 -6.78
C LEU A 117 5.49 4.08 -7.21
N HIS A 118 5.48 3.09 -6.34
CA HIS A 118 4.73 1.86 -6.55
C HIS A 118 3.26 2.07 -6.23
N CYS A 119 2.36 1.37 -6.91
CA CYS A 119 0.91 1.64 -6.84
C CYS A 119 0.29 1.46 -5.46
N ASP A 120 0.91 0.67 -4.59
CA ASP A 120 0.44 0.46 -3.22
C ASP A 120 1.02 1.46 -2.21
N HIS A 121 1.87 2.36 -2.65
CA HIS A 121 2.51 3.39 -1.80
C HIS A 121 2.29 4.82 -2.29
N ALA A 122 1.78 5.00 -3.50
CA ALA A 122 1.62 6.32 -4.10
C ALA A 122 0.19 6.64 -4.53
#